data_a474b8f862250bd1b59268f00967d585
#
_entry.id   a474b8f862250bd1b59268f00967d585
#
_cell.length_a   1.000
_cell.length_b   1.000
_cell.length_c   1.000
_cell.angle_alpha   90.00
_cell.angle_beta   90.00
_cell.angle_gamma   90.00
#
_symmetry.space_group_name_H-M   'P 1'
#
loop_
_entity.id
_entity.type
_entity.pdbx_description
1 polymer ?
#
loop_
_entity_poly.entity_id
_entity_poly.type
_entity_poly.pdbx_seq_one_letter_code
_entity_poly.pdbx_strand_id
1 'polypeptide(L)'
;DRVYVPLKHLGYKSAVVNFSDIYAMNGTPKQITVSLGISKRFSIEDMEELYAGIRLACEEYDVDIVGGDTSASYTGLTISITCIGEGEKGKVVYRNGARETDLICVSGDLGAAYMGLQLLEREKAVLKGGDKDLQPDFSGKEYLLERQLKPEARRDIIQKLAEEGIQPTSMMDI
;
A
#
# COMPACT_ATOMS: atom_id res chain seq x y z
N ASP A 1 -4.54 -2.08 14.30
CA ASP A 1 -5.77 -2.58 14.92
C ASP A 1 -6.07 -4.00 14.42
N ARG A 2 -5.60 -5.01 15.15
CA ARG A 2 -5.66 -6.45 14.81
C ARG A 2 -7.05 -7.00 14.46
N VAL A 3 -8.11 -6.30 14.83
CA VAL A 3 -9.49 -6.82 14.72
C VAL A 3 -10.03 -6.70 13.28
N TYR A 4 -9.46 -5.86 12.42
CA TYR A 4 -10.06 -5.54 11.11
C TYR A 4 -9.11 -5.57 9.93
N VAL A 5 -7.81 -5.52 10.19
CA VAL A 5 -6.79 -5.64 9.15
C VAL A 5 -5.95 -6.87 9.49
N PRO A 6 -6.16 -8.01 8.83
CA PRO A 6 -5.26 -9.15 8.93
C PRO A 6 -3.81 -8.69 8.67
N LEU A 7 -2.86 -9.21 9.44
CA LEU A 7 -1.46 -8.78 9.33
C LEU A 7 -0.88 -9.02 7.93
N LYS A 8 -1.37 -10.04 7.23
CA LYS A 8 -1.01 -10.27 5.84
C LYS A 8 -1.42 -9.11 4.93
N HIS A 9 -2.63 -8.55 5.08
CA HIS A 9 -3.05 -7.37 4.33
C HIS A 9 -2.27 -6.11 4.73
N LEU A 10 -1.96 -5.96 6.01
CA LEU A 10 -1.12 -4.86 6.48
C LEU A 10 0.28 -4.94 5.87
N GLY A 11 0.88 -6.12 5.84
CA GLY A 11 2.18 -6.37 5.21
C GLY A 11 2.16 -6.05 3.72
N TYR A 12 1.17 -6.56 2.99
CA TYR A 12 0.99 -6.28 1.57
C TYR A 12 0.89 -4.76 1.31
N LYS A 13 -0.04 -4.10 1.99
CA LYS A 13 -0.27 -2.66 1.84
C LYS A 13 0.99 -1.85 2.17
N SER A 14 1.71 -2.21 3.25
CA SER A 14 2.91 -1.49 3.66
C SER A 14 4.03 -1.54 2.61
N ALA A 15 4.11 -2.57 1.79
CA ALA A 15 5.04 -2.65 0.66
C ALA A 15 4.53 -1.87 -0.56
N VAL A 16 3.27 -2.11 -0.95
CA VAL A 16 2.69 -1.56 -2.19
C VAL A 16 2.64 -0.04 -2.20
N VAL A 17 2.39 0.62 -1.05
CA VAL A 17 2.39 2.10 -0.99
C VAL A 17 3.75 2.68 -1.37
N ASN A 18 4.85 2.02 -1.03
CA ASN A 18 6.20 2.45 -1.43
C ASN A 18 6.49 2.16 -2.92
N PHE A 19 5.90 1.09 -3.47
CA PHE A 19 6.00 0.82 -4.92
C PHE A 19 5.25 1.89 -5.71
N SER A 20 4.10 2.33 -5.20
CA SER A 20 3.30 3.42 -5.78
C SER A 20 4.10 4.71 -5.89
N ASP A 21 4.85 5.09 -4.85
CA ASP A 21 5.72 6.28 -4.87
C ASP A 21 6.77 6.21 -5.99
N ILE A 22 7.37 5.03 -6.21
CA ILE A 22 8.35 4.85 -7.29
C ILE A 22 7.68 4.94 -8.67
N TYR A 23 6.51 4.30 -8.85
CA TYR A 23 5.75 4.42 -10.10
C TYR A 23 5.28 5.86 -10.35
N ALA A 24 4.90 6.60 -9.29
CA ALA A 24 4.53 8.00 -9.40
C ALA A 24 5.69 8.92 -9.82
N MET A 25 6.91 8.42 -9.83
CA MET A 25 8.08 9.10 -10.39
C MET A 25 8.47 8.59 -11.79
N ASN A 26 7.63 7.80 -12.45
CA ASN A 26 7.94 7.10 -13.70
C ASN A 26 9.16 6.17 -13.58
N GLY A 27 9.32 5.57 -12.41
CA GLY A 27 10.37 4.60 -12.09
C GLY A 27 9.81 3.19 -11.97
N THR A 28 10.70 2.23 -11.79
CA THR A 28 10.38 0.82 -11.52
C THR A 28 10.96 0.45 -10.17
N PRO A 29 10.16 0.03 -9.18
CA PRO A 29 10.67 -0.45 -7.90
C PRO A 29 11.50 -1.73 -8.11
N LYS A 30 12.60 -1.90 -7.37
CA LYS A 30 13.52 -3.03 -7.50
C LYS A 30 13.79 -3.72 -6.19
N GLN A 31 14.02 -2.96 -5.13
CA GLN A 31 14.46 -3.52 -3.86
C GLN A 31 13.81 -2.80 -2.70
N ILE A 32 13.57 -3.53 -1.61
CA ILE A 32 13.15 -2.95 -0.34
C ILE A 32 14.01 -3.42 0.82
N THR A 33 14.11 -2.57 1.84
CA THR A 33 14.50 -2.96 3.18
C THR A 33 13.33 -2.75 4.13
N VAL A 34 13.16 -3.65 5.10
CA VAL A 34 12.03 -3.64 6.04
C VAL A 34 12.55 -3.51 7.47
N SER A 35 12.26 -2.41 8.13
CA SER A 35 12.57 -2.20 9.54
C SER A 35 11.31 -2.27 10.40
N LEU A 36 11.34 -3.11 11.43
CA LEU A 36 10.20 -3.35 12.32
C LEU A 36 10.53 -2.95 13.76
N GLY A 37 9.62 -2.22 14.40
CA GLY A 37 9.58 -2.03 15.84
C GLY A 37 8.43 -2.85 16.43
N ILE A 38 8.74 -3.88 17.24
CA ILE A 38 7.75 -4.88 17.66
C ILE A 38 7.58 -4.84 19.18
N SER A 39 6.34 -4.67 19.66
CA SER A 39 6.02 -4.76 21.08
C SER A 39 5.66 -6.21 21.47
N LYS A 40 5.70 -6.48 22.78
CA LYS A 40 5.35 -7.79 23.37
C LYS A 40 3.92 -8.29 23.04
N ARG A 41 3.11 -7.47 22.37
CA ARG A 41 1.73 -7.83 21.98
C ARG A 41 1.68 -8.68 20.71
N PHE A 42 2.78 -8.79 20.00
CA PHE A 42 2.87 -9.53 18.73
C PHE A 42 3.69 -10.79 18.93
N SER A 43 3.18 -11.90 18.43
CA SER A 43 3.85 -13.19 18.43
C SER A 43 4.75 -13.36 17.19
N ILE A 44 5.48 -14.45 17.14
CA ILE A 44 6.28 -14.82 15.97
C ILE A 44 5.38 -15.10 14.77
N GLU A 45 4.27 -15.79 14.99
CA GLU A 45 3.28 -16.11 13.98
C GLU A 45 2.64 -14.85 13.38
N ASP A 46 2.43 -13.81 14.21
CA ASP A 46 1.98 -12.49 13.71
C ASP A 46 2.99 -11.87 12.74
N MET A 47 4.27 -12.03 13.01
CA MET A 47 5.33 -11.51 12.14
C MET A 47 5.46 -12.35 10.86
N GLU A 48 5.29 -13.66 10.95
CA GLU A 48 5.25 -14.54 9.77
C GLU A 48 4.09 -14.15 8.84
N GLU A 49 2.92 -13.86 9.39
CA GLU A 49 1.76 -13.40 8.64
C GLU A 49 2.01 -12.03 7.97
N LEU A 50 2.61 -11.10 8.71
CA LEU A 50 3.00 -9.78 8.17
C LEU A 50 3.97 -9.94 6.98
N TYR A 51 5.03 -10.72 7.18
CA TYR A 51 6.01 -10.95 6.13
C TYR A 51 5.45 -11.75 4.94
N ALA A 52 4.47 -12.63 5.17
CA ALA A 52 3.76 -13.30 4.07
C ALA A 52 3.05 -12.29 3.16
N GLY A 53 2.49 -11.23 3.73
CA GLY A 53 1.91 -10.13 2.96
C GLY A 53 2.94 -9.31 2.20
N ILE A 54 4.06 -8.95 2.85
CA ILE A 54 5.16 -8.21 2.21
C ILE A 54 5.73 -9.03 1.04
N ARG A 55 6.00 -10.33 1.24
CA ARG A 55 6.49 -11.21 0.17
C ARG A 55 5.53 -11.31 -0.99
N LEU A 56 4.22 -11.45 -0.72
CA LEU A 56 3.21 -11.49 -1.78
C LEU A 56 3.25 -10.22 -2.64
N ALA A 57 3.36 -9.04 -2.04
CA ALA A 57 3.51 -7.79 -2.78
C ALA A 57 4.82 -7.77 -3.60
N CYS A 58 5.92 -8.20 -3.01
CA CYS A 58 7.22 -8.26 -3.68
C CYS A 58 7.22 -9.21 -4.89
N GLU A 59 6.61 -10.39 -4.76
CA GLU A 59 6.43 -11.35 -5.85
C GLU A 59 5.55 -10.79 -6.98
N GLU A 60 4.44 -10.10 -6.64
CA GLU A 60 3.51 -9.53 -7.61
C GLU A 60 4.16 -8.39 -8.43
N TYR A 61 5.03 -7.60 -7.79
CA TYR A 61 5.65 -6.43 -8.41
C TYR A 61 7.10 -6.63 -8.86
N ASP A 62 7.65 -7.83 -8.70
CA ASP A 62 9.05 -8.19 -9.06
C ASP A 62 10.07 -7.32 -8.30
N VAL A 63 9.92 -7.28 -6.97
CA VAL A 63 10.75 -6.49 -6.05
C VAL A 63 11.45 -7.41 -5.05
N ASP A 64 12.74 -7.23 -4.84
CA ASP A 64 13.52 -8.03 -3.90
C ASP A 64 13.51 -7.44 -2.48
N ILE A 65 13.37 -8.30 -1.46
CA ILE A 65 13.65 -7.94 -0.07
C ILE A 65 15.15 -8.17 0.17
N VAL A 66 15.92 -7.09 0.29
CA VAL A 66 17.39 -7.17 0.38
C VAL A 66 17.93 -7.01 1.81
N GLY A 67 17.07 -6.69 2.78
CA GLY A 67 17.49 -6.57 4.16
C GLY A 67 16.46 -5.88 5.04
N GLY A 68 16.90 -5.51 6.23
CA GLY A 68 16.07 -4.82 7.22
C GLY A 68 16.62 -4.92 8.62
N ASP A 69 15.82 -4.51 9.60
CA ASP A 69 16.15 -4.59 11.02
C ASP A 69 14.88 -4.88 11.83
N THR A 70 15.07 -5.48 12.99
CA THR A 70 13.99 -5.74 13.95
C THR A 70 14.40 -5.29 15.33
N SER A 71 13.67 -4.32 15.86
CA SER A 71 13.93 -3.72 17.16
C SER A 71 12.73 -3.87 18.11
N ALA A 72 12.98 -3.80 19.40
CA ALA A 72 11.91 -3.77 20.40
C ALA A 72 11.18 -2.42 20.39
N SER A 73 9.85 -2.45 20.47
CA SER A 73 9.01 -1.26 20.67
C SER A 73 8.27 -1.35 22.02
N TYR A 74 8.10 -0.23 22.68
CA TYR A 74 7.27 -0.15 23.89
C TYR A 74 5.78 -0.12 23.57
N THR A 75 5.40 0.38 22.40
CA THR A 75 3.99 0.61 22.02
C THR A 75 3.70 0.14 20.61
N GLY A 76 2.95 -0.96 20.47
CA GLY A 76 2.41 -1.38 19.18
C GLY A 76 3.45 -1.95 18.20
N LEU A 77 3.12 -1.82 16.92
CA LEU A 77 3.93 -2.23 15.76
C LEU A 77 4.27 -0.98 14.94
N THR A 78 5.53 -0.83 14.62
CA THR A 78 6.02 0.17 13.67
C THR A 78 6.60 -0.56 12.47
N ILE A 79 6.22 -0.15 11.28
CA ILE A 79 6.73 -0.69 10.01
C ILE A 79 7.34 0.49 9.26
N SER A 80 8.60 0.36 8.89
CA SER A 80 9.30 1.32 8.03
C SER A 80 9.91 0.56 6.85
N ILE A 81 9.51 0.94 5.64
CA ILE A 81 10.02 0.32 4.41
C ILE A 81 10.74 1.40 3.61
N THR A 82 11.96 1.09 3.20
CA THR A 82 12.68 1.90 2.22
C THR A 82 12.64 1.15 0.90
N CYS A 83 12.11 1.81 -0.14
CA CYS A 83 12.05 1.27 -1.48
C CYS A 83 13.09 1.95 -2.37
N ILE A 84 13.85 1.14 -3.10
CA ILE A 84 14.82 1.59 -4.10
C ILE A 84 14.27 1.19 -5.47
N GLY A 85 14.19 2.19 -6.36
CA GLY A 85 13.74 1.97 -7.72
C GLY A 85 14.73 2.52 -8.74
N GLU A 86 14.51 2.18 -9.99
CA GLU A 86 15.30 2.64 -11.13
C GLU A 86 14.40 3.47 -12.06
N GLY A 87 14.93 4.55 -12.58
CA GLY A 87 14.30 5.37 -13.60
C GLY A 87 15.27 5.67 -14.73
N GLU A 88 14.76 5.75 -15.96
CA GLU A 88 15.56 6.15 -17.10
C GLU A 88 15.97 7.63 -16.94
N LYS A 89 17.26 7.91 -17.19
CA LYS A 89 17.81 9.26 -17.07
C LYS A 89 17.07 10.23 -18.00
N GLY A 90 16.53 11.30 -17.42
CA GLY A 90 15.74 12.31 -18.15
C GLY A 90 14.26 11.97 -18.30
N LYS A 91 13.81 10.80 -17.86
CA LYS A 91 12.39 10.41 -17.85
C LYS A 91 11.77 10.36 -16.45
N VAL A 92 12.55 10.60 -15.41
CA VAL A 92 12.02 10.73 -14.05
C VAL A 92 11.10 11.93 -13.98
N VAL A 93 9.91 11.73 -13.44
CA VAL A 93 8.86 12.75 -13.31
C VAL A 93 8.74 13.17 -11.85
N TYR A 94 8.69 14.47 -11.63
CA TYR A 94 8.55 15.05 -10.28
C TYR A 94 7.17 15.69 -10.13
N ARG A 95 6.68 15.77 -8.91
CA ARG A 95 5.36 16.37 -8.61
C ARG A 95 5.29 17.89 -8.76
N ASN A 96 6.39 18.56 -9.02
CA ASN A 96 6.47 20.02 -9.19
C ASN A 96 6.64 20.46 -10.64
N GLY A 97 6.44 19.57 -11.62
CA GLY A 97 6.65 19.85 -13.04
C GLY A 97 5.41 20.35 -13.78
N ALA A 98 4.23 20.35 -13.16
CA ALA A 98 2.99 20.77 -13.78
C ALA A 98 3.02 22.23 -14.26
N ARG A 99 2.37 22.50 -15.37
CA ARG A 99 2.34 23.81 -16.03
C ARG A 99 0.90 24.29 -16.20
N GLU A 100 0.75 25.57 -16.42
CA GLU A 100 -0.54 26.15 -16.78
C GLU A 100 -1.06 25.51 -18.07
N THR A 101 -2.33 25.17 -18.11
CA THR A 101 -3.04 24.45 -19.19
C THR A 101 -2.81 22.94 -19.27
N ASP A 102 -1.99 22.35 -18.40
CA ASP A 102 -1.87 20.89 -18.33
C ASP A 102 -3.22 20.26 -17.93
N LEU A 103 -3.51 19.09 -18.50
CA LEU A 103 -4.69 18.30 -18.11
C LEU A 103 -4.40 17.52 -16.84
N ILE A 104 -5.31 17.59 -15.88
CA ILE A 104 -5.26 16.78 -14.67
C ILE A 104 -5.98 15.45 -14.95
N CYS A 105 -5.23 14.36 -14.86
CA CYS A 105 -5.73 13.01 -15.05
C CYS A 105 -5.60 12.20 -13.77
N VAL A 106 -6.60 11.38 -13.47
CA VAL A 106 -6.59 10.45 -12.33
C VAL A 106 -6.78 9.04 -12.87
N SER A 107 -5.97 8.10 -12.40
CA SER A 107 -6.15 6.67 -12.65
C SER A 107 -6.79 6.00 -11.43
N GLY A 108 -7.85 5.23 -11.64
CA GLY A 108 -8.64 4.64 -10.57
C GLY A 108 -9.75 5.58 -10.08
N ASP A 109 -10.02 5.52 -8.79
CA ASP A 109 -11.06 6.32 -8.15
C ASP A 109 -10.54 7.05 -6.92
N LEU A 110 -11.26 8.09 -6.52
CA LEU A 110 -10.98 8.85 -5.31
C LEU A 110 -12.02 8.50 -4.22
N GLY A 111 -11.53 8.09 -3.06
CA GLY A 111 -12.35 7.90 -1.88
C GLY A 111 -12.81 6.48 -1.60
N ALA A 112 -12.69 5.52 -2.52
CA ALA A 112 -13.12 4.14 -2.27
C ALA A 112 -12.37 3.49 -1.09
N ALA A 113 -11.04 3.68 -1.00
CA ALA A 113 -10.25 3.18 0.13
C ALA A 113 -10.68 3.81 1.45
N TYR A 114 -10.97 5.12 1.46
CA TYR A 114 -11.48 5.80 2.65
C TYR A 114 -12.87 5.27 3.06
N MET A 115 -13.77 5.03 2.11
CA MET A 115 -15.06 4.42 2.40
C MET A 115 -14.92 3.00 2.93
N GLY A 116 -13.97 2.22 2.42
CA GLY A 116 -13.61 0.91 2.95
C GLY A 116 -13.15 0.98 4.41
N LEU A 117 -12.30 1.97 4.74
CA LEU A 117 -11.89 2.23 6.13
C LEU A 117 -13.10 2.56 7.01
N GLN A 118 -14.01 3.43 6.57
CA GLN A 118 -15.20 3.79 7.34
C GLN A 118 -16.10 2.57 7.60
N LEU A 119 -16.23 1.67 6.62
CA LEU A 119 -16.97 0.41 6.81
C LEU A 119 -16.32 -0.46 7.89
N LEU A 120 -15.00 -0.65 7.84
CA LEU A 120 -14.26 -1.42 8.84
C LEU A 120 -14.38 -0.82 10.25
N GLU A 121 -14.27 0.52 10.38
CA GLU A 121 -14.41 1.21 11.66
C GLU A 121 -15.84 1.13 12.21
N ARG A 122 -16.86 1.19 11.36
CA ARG A 122 -18.26 1.00 11.75
C ARG A 122 -18.47 -0.40 12.33
N GLU A 123 -18.04 -1.44 11.64
CA GLU A 123 -18.19 -2.84 12.10
C GLU A 123 -17.43 -3.06 13.41
N LYS A 124 -16.29 -2.42 13.57
CA LYS A 124 -15.57 -2.37 14.84
C LYS A 124 -16.39 -1.79 15.98
N ALA A 125 -17.06 -0.70 15.76
CA ALA A 125 -17.87 -0.07 16.79
C ALA A 125 -19.03 -0.98 17.21
N VAL A 126 -19.66 -1.66 16.25
CA VAL A 126 -20.75 -2.62 16.49
C VAL A 126 -20.25 -3.81 17.32
N LEU A 127 -19.13 -4.42 16.94
CA LEU A 127 -18.57 -5.57 17.68
C LEU A 127 -18.11 -5.21 19.09
N LYS A 128 -17.64 -3.98 19.32
CA LYS A 128 -17.31 -3.49 20.67
C LYS A 128 -18.54 -3.23 21.54
N GLY A 129 -19.69 -3.00 20.93
CA GLY A 129 -20.97 -2.76 21.60
C GLY A 129 -21.61 -3.98 22.29
N GLY A 130 -21.04 -5.18 22.14
CA GLY A 130 -21.36 -6.34 22.97
C GLY A 130 -22.27 -7.40 22.36
N ASP A 131 -22.69 -7.27 21.11
CA ASP A 131 -23.46 -8.33 20.43
C ASP A 131 -22.48 -9.26 19.69
N LYS A 132 -22.09 -10.37 20.37
CA LYS A 132 -21.08 -11.32 19.86
C LYS A 132 -21.59 -12.20 18.71
N ASP A 133 -22.89 -12.18 18.43
CA ASP A 133 -23.52 -13.00 17.40
C ASP A 133 -23.69 -12.25 16.06
N LEU A 134 -23.40 -10.95 16.03
CA LEU A 134 -23.41 -10.15 14.80
C LEU A 134 -22.12 -10.39 13.99
N GLN A 135 -22.26 -11.09 12.87
CA GLN A 135 -21.21 -11.13 11.87
C GLN A 135 -21.27 -9.87 11.00
N PRO A 136 -20.11 -9.25 10.65
CA PRO A 136 -20.07 -8.13 9.74
C PRO A 136 -20.71 -8.48 8.39
N ASP A 137 -21.64 -7.66 7.90
CA ASP A 137 -22.17 -7.79 6.55
C ASP A 137 -21.46 -6.84 5.59
N PHE A 138 -20.62 -7.43 4.74
CA PHE A 138 -19.89 -6.73 3.71
C PHE A 138 -20.41 -6.97 2.30
N SER A 139 -21.57 -7.63 2.15
CA SER A 139 -22.16 -7.97 0.85
C SER A 139 -22.35 -6.72 -0.01
N GLY A 140 -21.85 -6.78 -1.24
CA GLY A 140 -21.88 -5.67 -2.19
C GLY A 140 -20.92 -4.51 -1.90
N LYS A 141 -19.97 -4.70 -0.95
CA LYS A 141 -18.98 -3.69 -0.56
C LYS A 141 -17.55 -4.18 -0.75
N GLU A 142 -17.39 -5.32 -1.40
CA GLU A 142 -16.12 -6.02 -1.59
C GLU A 142 -15.07 -5.09 -2.23
N TYR A 143 -15.48 -4.33 -3.26
CA TYR A 143 -14.62 -3.36 -3.93
C TYR A 143 -14.02 -2.31 -2.96
N LEU A 144 -14.85 -1.74 -2.07
CA LEU A 144 -14.40 -0.73 -1.11
C LEU A 144 -13.40 -1.31 -0.11
N LEU A 145 -13.66 -2.55 0.35
CA LEU A 145 -12.76 -3.25 1.26
C LEU A 145 -11.45 -3.62 0.59
N GLU A 146 -11.51 -4.10 -0.65
CA GLU A 146 -10.34 -4.45 -1.44
C GLU A 146 -9.44 -3.22 -1.65
N ARG A 147 -10.01 -2.08 -2.03
CA ARG A 147 -9.27 -0.83 -2.20
C ARG A 147 -8.56 -0.38 -0.92
N GLN A 148 -9.14 -0.65 0.26
CA GLN A 148 -8.52 -0.32 1.54
C GLN A 148 -7.50 -1.35 2.01
N LEU A 149 -7.78 -2.66 1.83
CA LEU A 149 -6.99 -3.74 2.41
C LEU A 149 -5.89 -4.25 1.47
N LYS A 150 -6.14 -4.22 0.16
CA LYS A 150 -5.23 -4.68 -0.89
C LYS A 150 -5.15 -3.64 -2.01
N PRO A 151 -4.58 -2.44 -1.75
CA PRO A 151 -4.40 -1.44 -2.80
C PRO A 151 -3.45 -1.95 -3.88
N GLU A 152 -3.57 -1.38 -5.08
CA GLU A 152 -2.72 -1.67 -6.22
C GLU A 152 -1.87 -0.45 -6.56
N ALA A 153 -0.56 -0.65 -6.75
CA ALA A 153 0.30 0.34 -7.38
C ALA A 153 0.08 0.30 -8.91
N ARG A 154 -0.04 1.46 -9.54
CA ARG A 154 -0.47 1.61 -10.93
C ARG A 154 0.65 1.35 -11.95
N ARG A 155 1.30 0.16 -11.84
CA ARG A 155 2.30 -0.31 -12.80
C ARG A 155 1.75 -0.34 -14.23
N ASP A 156 0.50 -0.77 -14.40
CA ASP A 156 -0.22 -0.85 -15.67
C ASP A 156 -0.26 0.50 -16.41
N ILE A 157 -0.52 1.59 -15.68
CA ILE A 157 -0.57 2.94 -16.25
C ILE A 157 0.82 3.41 -16.69
N ILE A 158 1.85 3.17 -15.88
CA ILE A 158 3.22 3.57 -16.21
C ILE A 158 3.72 2.83 -17.45
N GLN A 159 3.43 1.53 -17.55
CA GLN A 159 3.75 0.74 -18.75
C GLN A 159 3.04 1.29 -19.98
N LYS A 160 1.75 1.60 -19.86
CA LYS A 160 0.97 2.13 -20.99
C LYS A 160 1.43 3.51 -21.45
N LEU A 161 1.78 4.40 -20.51
CA LEU A 161 2.36 5.70 -20.86
C LEU A 161 3.68 5.55 -21.62
N ALA A 162 4.52 4.58 -21.20
CA ALA A 162 5.78 4.29 -21.89
C ALA A 162 5.56 3.72 -23.31
N GLU A 163 4.60 2.80 -23.48
CA GLU A 163 4.23 2.21 -24.78
C GLU A 163 3.72 3.27 -25.76
N GLU A 164 2.93 4.22 -25.28
CA GLU A 164 2.37 5.30 -26.08
C GLU A 164 3.34 6.49 -26.26
N GLY A 165 4.52 6.43 -25.64
CA GLY A 165 5.51 7.51 -25.70
C GLY A 165 5.07 8.80 -24.98
N ILE A 166 4.14 8.69 -24.02
CA ILE A 166 3.60 9.83 -23.28
C ILE A 166 4.47 10.02 -22.02
N GLN A 167 5.05 11.22 -21.90
CA GLN A 167 5.75 11.63 -20.69
C GLN A 167 4.95 12.72 -19.96
N PRO A 168 4.36 12.41 -18.78
CA PRO A 168 3.68 13.41 -17.97
C PRO A 168 4.62 14.51 -17.52
N THR A 169 4.10 15.73 -17.38
CA THR A 169 4.86 16.87 -16.85
C THR A 169 5.02 16.81 -15.34
N SER A 170 4.05 16.20 -14.65
CA SER A 170 4.04 16.00 -13.19
C SER A 170 3.25 14.76 -12.85
N MET A 171 3.65 14.06 -11.78
CA MET A 171 2.93 12.91 -11.24
C MET A 171 3.05 12.90 -9.72
N MET A 172 2.07 12.29 -9.08
CA MET A 172 2.10 11.94 -7.65
C MET A 172 1.12 10.79 -7.39
N ASP A 173 1.37 9.98 -6.39
CA ASP A 173 0.40 9.04 -5.87
C ASP A 173 -0.56 9.71 -4.88
N ILE A 174 -1.74 9.08 -4.64
CA ILE A 174 -2.81 9.62 -3.80
C ILE A 174 -3.48 8.51 -2.98
#